data_1152aca3c7eabcfbd5f756f3eb272ec6
#
_entry.id   1152aca3c7eabcfbd5f756f3eb272ec6
#
_cell.length_a   1.000
_cell.length_b   1.000
_cell.length_c   1.000
_cell.angle_alpha   90.00
_cell.angle_beta   90.00
_cell.angle_gamma   90.00
#
_symmetry.space_group_name_H-M   'P 1'
#
loop_
_entity.id
_entity.type
_entity.pdbx_description
1 polymer ?
#
loop_
_entity_poly.entity_id
_entity_poly.type
_entity_poly.pdbx_seq_one_letter_code
_entity_poly.pdbx_strand_id
1 'polypeptide(L)'
;LGQLGHEYYNYQYKYLAADRTGVYPGIKELDPATNVTGNRSYSDVYRMESFFGRLAADYADKYYIEATWRTDGSSRFYKDNRWGQFWSLGGSWRVSQEAFMKDITWIDNLTARLSYGELGNDSIGSYYAWQSFYDLTYANATNPGALVSSLANPDVSWEKKGSWNAGIEGAFFHKVLNLTLE
;
A
#
# COMPACT_ATOMS: atom_id res chain seq x y z
N LEU A 1 24.34 1.94 8.93
CA LEU A 1 23.23 1.11 9.41
C LEU A 1 22.68 0.30 8.23
N GLY A 2 22.49 -1.01 8.42
CA GLY A 2 21.81 -1.88 7.47
C GLY A 2 20.63 -2.58 8.12
N GLN A 3 19.55 -2.76 7.38
CA GLN A 3 18.35 -3.47 7.82
C GLN A 3 17.83 -4.34 6.69
N LEU A 4 17.41 -5.56 7.01
CA LEU A 4 16.69 -6.45 6.11
C LEU A 4 15.42 -6.92 6.82
N GLY A 5 14.34 -7.09 6.08
CA GLY A 5 13.07 -7.53 6.64
C GLY A 5 12.25 -8.34 5.64
N HIS A 6 11.38 -9.15 6.20
CA HIS A 6 10.37 -9.92 5.50
C HIS A 6 9.03 -9.71 6.21
N GLU A 7 7.97 -9.57 5.43
CA GLU A 7 6.61 -9.42 5.93
C GLU A 7 5.69 -10.34 5.14
N TYR A 8 4.78 -11.01 5.85
CA TYR A 8 3.73 -11.80 5.26
C TYR A 8 2.38 -11.36 5.84
N TYR A 9 1.44 -11.01 4.98
CA TYR A 9 0.09 -10.63 5.35
C TYR A 9 -0.91 -11.60 4.74
N ASN A 10 -1.86 -12.09 5.54
CA ASN A 10 -2.97 -12.93 5.10
C ASN A 10 -4.28 -12.39 5.68
N TYR A 11 -5.17 -12.00 4.80
CA TYR A 11 -6.52 -11.55 5.15
C TYR A 11 -7.54 -12.52 4.57
N GLN A 12 -8.48 -12.93 5.40
CA GLN A 12 -9.61 -13.75 4.99
C GLN A 12 -10.90 -13.12 5.49
N TYR A 13 -11.81 -12.87 4.57
CA TYR A 13 -13.14 -12.37 4.85
C TYR A 13 -14.18 -13.44 4.51
N LYS A 14 -15.15 -13.64 5.40
CA LYS A 14 -16.29 -14.53 5.17
C LYS A 14 -17.57 -13.76 5.47
N TYR A 15 -18.49 -13.83 4.55
CA TYR A 15 -19.79 -13.23 4.67
C TYR A 15 -20.88 -14.30 4.62
N LEU A 16 -21.84 -14.22 5.55
CA LEU A 16 -23.05 -15.02 5.57
C LEU A 16 -24.22 -14.12 5.92
N ALA A 17 -25.26 -14.16 5.12
CA ALA A 17 -26.53 -13.49 5.40
C ALA A 17 -27.69 -14.43 5.16
N ALA A 18 -28.74 -14.28 5.99
CA ALA A 18 -30.00 -14.95 5.84
C ALA A 18 -31.13 -13.94 6.08
N ASP A 19 -32.12 -13.96 5.21
CA ASP A 19 -33.29 -13.08 5.29
C ASP A 19 -34.55 -13.93 5.38
N ARG A 20 -35.43 -13.61 6.32
CA ARG A 20 -36.70 -14.29 6.48
C ARG A 20 -37.84 -13.31 6.76
N THR A 21 -39.06 -13.70 6.40
CA THR A 21 -40.32 -12.99 6.73
C THR A 21 -41.28 -13.89 7.48
N GLY A 22 -42.33 -13.33 8.02
CA GLY A 22 -43.29 -14.05 8.85
C GLY A 22 -42.75 -14.35 10.25
N VAL A 23 -42.08 -13.37 10.85
CA VAL A 23 -41.57 -13.43 12.22
C VAL A 23 -42.75 -13.26 13.19
N TYR A 24 -42.81 -14.09 14.22
CA TYR A 24 -43.83 -13.96 15.27
C TYR A 24 -43.56 -12.67 16.09
N PRO A 25 -44.61 -11.90 16.43
CA PRO A 25 -44.44 -10.67 17.19
C PRO A 25 -43.68 -10.88 18.49
N GLY A 26 -42.62 -10.06 18.70
CA GLY A 26 -41.79 -10.10 19.89
C GLY A 26 -40.58 -11.04 19.82
N ILE A 27 -40.44 -11.86 18.77
CA ILE A 27 -39.27 -12.72 18.54
C ILE A 27 -38.30 -12.00 17.58
N LYS A 28 -37.01 -12.03 17.91
CA LYS A 28 -35.94 -11.41 17.11
C LYS A 28 -35.06 -12.42 16.34
N GLU A 29 -35.27 -13.69 16.62
CA GLU A 29 -34.54 -14.80 15.97
C GLU A 29 -35.15 -15.13 14.62
N LEU A 30 -34.27 -15.53 13.66
CA LEU A 30 -34.74 -15.91 12.32
C LEU A 30 -35.31 -17.33 12.24
N ASP A 31 -34.89 -18.20 13.15
CA ASP A 31 -35.26 -19.63 13.09
C ASP A 31 -36.79 -19.89 13.07
N PRO A 32 -37.61 -19.25 13.91
CA PRO A 32 -39.05 -19.45 13.91
C PRO A 32 -39.78 -18.72 12.78
N ALA A 33 -39.11 -17.92 11.95
CA ALA A 33 -39.75 -17.22 10.85
C ALA A 33 -40.11 -18.19 9.71
N THR A 34 -41.33 -18.01 9.16
CA THR A 34 -41.95 -19.01 8.26
C THR A 34 -41.38 -19.06 6.87
N ASN A 35 -40.91 -17.92 6.33
CA ASN A 35 -40.50 -17.86 4.94
C ASN A 35 -39.04 -17.44 4.80
N VAL A 36 -38.22 -18.24 4.11
CA VAL A 36 -36.87 -17.88 3.71
C VAL A 36 -36.96 -16.98 2.47
N THR A 37 -36.44 -15.76 2.57
CA THR A 37 -36.46 -14.77 1.49
C THR A 37 -35.08 -14.53 0.87
N GLY A 38 -34.01 -14.90 1.56
CA GLY A 38 -32.65 -14.79 1.03
C GLY A 38 -31.63 -15.59 1.81
N ASN A 39 -30.66 -16.14 1.09
CA ASN A 39 -29.44 -16.73 1.63
C ASN A 39 -28.27 -16.27 0.78
N ARG A 40 -27.23 -15.75 1.40
CA ARG A 40 -26.04 -15.31 0.70
C ARG A 40 -24.80 -15.66 1.50
N SER A 41 -23.78 -16.18 0.82
CA SER A 41 -22.48 -16.38 1.43
C SER A 41 -21.37 -16.23 0.38
N TYR A 42 -20.27 -15.63 0.79
CA TYR A 42 -19.05 -15.58 0.00
C TYR A 42 -17.84 -15.45 0.91
N SER A 43 -16.67 -15.70 0.34
CA SER A 43 -15.41 -15.49 1.04
C SER A 43 -14.38 -14.87 0.11
N ASP A 44 -13.60 -13.95 0.66
CA ASP A 44 -12.48 -13.32 0.00
C ASP A 44 -11.17 -13.64 0.72
N VAL A 45 -10.12 -13.81 -0.05
CA VAL A 45 -8.78 -14.03 0.46
C VAL A 45 -7.82 -13.05 -0.21
N TYR A 46 -7.07 -12.34 0.61
CA TYR A 46 -6.00 -11.46 0.17
C TYR A 46 -4.70 -11.83 0.88
N ARG A 47 -3.62 -11.95 0.13
CA ARG A 47 -2.29 -12.27 0.64
C ARG A 47 -1.27 -11.33 0.04
N MET A 48 -0.34 -10.90 0.87
CA MET A 48 0.82 -10.12 0.45
C MET A 48 2.06 -10.68 1.11
N GLU A 49 3.13 -10.76 0.35
CA GLU A 49 4.46 -11.13 0.82
C GLU A 49 5.45 -10.08 0.37
N SER A 50 6.32 -9.66 1.27
CA SER A 50 7.21 -8.54 1.04
C SER A 50 8.61 -8.82 1.57
N PHE A 51 9.62 -8.44 0.80
CA PHE A 51 11.01 -8.41 1.21
C PHE A 51 11.53 -6.99 1.06
N PHE A 52 12.26 -6.50 2.04
CA PHE A 52 12.77 -5.14 2.00
C PHE A 52 14.13 -5.02 2.64
N GLY A 53 14.87 -4.03 2.17
CA GLY A 53 16.18 -3.65 2.69
C GLY A 53 16.32 -2.14 2.79
N ARG A 54 17.08 -1.68 3.78
CA ARG A 54 17.45 -0.30 3.99
C ARG A 54 18.94 -0.20 4.32
N LEU A 55 19.61 0.74 3.69
CA LEU A 55 20.97 1.14 4.00
C LEU A 55 20.99 2.63 4.31
N ALA A 56 21.66 3.00 5.40
CA ALA A 56 21.87 4.38 5.76
C ALA A 56 23.32 4.58 6.19
N ALA A 57 23.93 5.65 5.72
CA ALA A 57 25.29 6.05 6.07
C ALA A 57 25.34 7.53 6.40
N ASP A 58 26.12 7.87 7.41
CA ASP A 58 26.53 9.22 7.76
C ASP A 58 28.05 9.31 7.63
N TYR A 59 28.53 10.37 7.00
CA TYR A 59 29.95 10.63 6.88
C TYR A 59 30.31 12.01 7.40
N ALA A 60 31.18 12.02 8.40
CA ALA A 60 31.75 13.22 9.01
C ALA A 60 30.68 14.21 9.57
N ASP A 61 29.48 13.74 9.89
CA ASP A 61 28.36 14.57 10.33
C ASP A 61 27.95 15.66 9.30
N LYS A 62 28.34 15.46 8.04
CA LYS A 62 28.11 16.37 6.92
C LYS A 62 27.19 15.78 5.85
N TYR A 63 27.39 14.52 5.51
CA TYR A 63 26.72 13.86 4.42
C TYR A 63 25.94 12.66 4.96
N TYR A 64 24.66 12.69 4.77
CA TYR A 64 23.79 11.55 5.05
C TYR A 64 23.21 11.01 3.76
N ILE A 65 23.25 9.71 3.59
CA ILE A 65 22.62 9.01 2.48
C ILE A 65 21.79 7.85 3.00
N GLU A 66 20.63 7.66 2.41
CA GLU A 66 19.72 6.54 2.70
C GLU A 66 19.20 5.95 1.39
N ALA A 67 19.25 4.64 1.28
CA ALA A 67 18.64 3.91 0.18
C ALA A 67 17.73 2.83 0.75
N THR A 68 16.54 2.68 0.16
CA THR A 68 15.62 1.58 0.46
C THR A 68 15.27 0.84 -0.82
N TRP A 69 15.01 -0.45 -0.67
CA TRP A 69 14.48 -1.29 -1.71
C TRP A 69 13.44 -2.23 -1.12
N ARG A 70 12.32 -2.41 -1.84
CA ARG A 70 11.23 -3.28 -1.45
C ARG A 70 10.70 -4.03 -2.67
N THR A 71 10.41 -5.31 -2.50
CA THR A 71 9.65 -6.09 -3.45
C THR A 71 8.42 -6.67 -2.75
N ASP A 72 7.25 -6.47 -3.35
CA ASP A 72 5.96 -6.85 -2.81
C ASP A 72 5.22 -7.76 -3.80
N GLY A 73 4.76 -8.91 -3.32
CA GLY A 73 3.95 -9.85 -4.08
C GLY A 73 2.50 -9.84 -3.60
N SER A 74 1.57 -9.43 -4.46
CA SER A 74 0.13 -9.35 -4.13
C SER A 74 -0.67 -10.45 -4.83
N SER A 75 -1.56 -11.12 -4.08
CA SER A 75 -2.49 -12.11 -4.63
C SER A 75 -3.58 -11.52 -5.52
N ARG A 76 -3.70 -10.18 -5.60
CA ARG A 76 -4.63 -9.47 -6.49
C ARG A 76 -4.23 -9.57 -7.95
N PHE A 77 -2.97 -9.94 -8.22
CA PHE A 77 -2.42 -10.03 -9.56
C PHE A 77 -2.14 -11.47 -9.98
N TYR A 78 -2.16 -11.70 -11.27
CA TYR A 78 -1.76 -12.99 -11.83
C TYR A 78 -0.29 -13.29 -11.52
N LYS A 79 0.08 -14.57 -11.48
CA LYS A 79 1.40 -15.03 -11.02
C LYS A 79 2.59 -14.30 -11.68
N ASP A 80 2.47 -13.95 -12.96
CA ASP A 80 3.56 -13.35 -13.74
C ASP A 80 3.70 -11.82 -13.46
N ASN A 81 2.63 -11.17 -13.00
CA ASN A 81 2.57 -9.73 -12.70
C ASN A 81 2.44 -9.43 -11.20
N ARG A 82 2.58 -10.47 -10.36
CA ARG A 82 2.33 -10.39 -8.92
C ARG A 82 3.32 -9.53 -8.18
N TRP A 83 4.60 -9.52 -8.58
CA TRP A 83 5.68 -8.87 -7.88
C TRP A 83 5.95 -7.46 -8.40
N GLY A 84 5.83 -6.47 -7.51
CA GLY A 84 6.25 -5.09 -7.73
C GLY A 84 7.58 -4.83 -7.04
N GLN A 85 8.42 -4.00 -7.64
CA GLN A 85 9.67 -3.53 -7.04
C GLN A 85 9.61 -2.02 -6.89
N PHE A 86 9.99 -1.52 -5.72
CA PHE A 86 9.96 -0.13 -5.34
C PHE A 86 11.26 0.22 -4.63
N TRP A 87 11.76 1.42 -4.87
CA TRP A 87 13.00 1.86 -4.26
C TRP A 87 12.93 3.35 -3.91
N SER A 88 13.76 3.76 -2.97
CA SER A 88 13.98 5.17 -2.69
C SER A 88 15.45 5.45 -2.45
N LEU A 89 15.87 6.66 -2.79
CA LEU A 89 17.17 7.20 -2.50
C LEU A 89 17.01 8.62 -1.97
N GLY A 90 17.58 8.89 -0.81
CA GLY A 90 17.60 10.20 -0.20
C GLY A 90 19.01 10.57 0.26
N GLY A 91 19.30 11.85 0.21
CA GLY A 91 20.53 12.39 0.74
C GLY A 91 20.30 13.74 1.40
N SER A 92 21.10 14.04 2.42
CA SER A 92 21.19 15.37 3.01
C SER A 92 22.64 15.80 3.15
N TRP A 93 22.87 17.06 2.89
CA TRP A 93 24.16 17.71 3.03
C TRP A 93 24.06 18.85 4.01
N ARG A 94 24.78 18.75 5.14
CA ARG A 94 24.90 19.80 6.12
C ARG A 94 25.96 20.80 5.69
N VAL A 95 25.56 21.75 4.87
CA VAL A 95 26.42 22.77 4.25
C VAL A 95 27.17 23.59 5.30
N SER A 96 26.49 23.91 6.43
CA SER A 96 27.08 24.69 7.52
C SER A 96 28.32 24.04 8.17
N GLN A 97 28.54 22.73 7.98
CA GLN A 97 29.72 22.03 8.49
C GLN A 97 30.93 22.08 7.52
N GLU A 98 30.76 22.71 6.38
CA GLU A 98 31.85 22.81 5.40
C GLU A 98 32.89 23.85 5.79
N ALA A 99 34.13 23.64 5.32
CA ALA A 99 35.23 24.52 5.66
C ALA A 99 35.02 25.97 5.19
N PHE A 100 34.35 26.15 4.06
CA PHE A 100 34.07 27.47 3.47
C PHE A 100 32.93 28.23 4.21
N MET A 101 32.21 27.56 5.10
CA MET A 101 31.16 28.17 5.92
C MET A 101 31.63 28.64 7.28
N LYS A 102 32.86 28.30 7.73
CA LYS A 102 33.35 28.55 9.09
C LYS A 102 33.40 30.03 9.49
N ASP A 103 33.63 30.89 8.51
CA ASP A 103 33.74 32.35 8.74
C ASP A 103 32.36 33.04 8.74
N ILE A 104 31.29 32.30 8.43
CA ILE A 104 29.92 32.81 8.34
C ILE A 104 29.21 32.56 9.68
N THR A 105 29.37 33.47 10.63
CA THR A 105 28.92 33.29 12.02
C THR A 105 27.42 33.50 12.26
N TRP A 106 26.71 34.05 11.29
CA TRP A 106 25.26 34.28 11.40
C TRP A 106 24.39 33.10 10.91
N ILE A 107 25.01 32.07 10.31
CA ILE A 107 24.36 30.83 9.91
C ILE A 107 24.76 29.74 10.91
N ASP A 108 23.82 29.33 11.76
CA ASP A 108 24.04 28.29 12.77
C ASP A 108 23.89 26.87 12.18
N ASN A 109 22.96 26.71 11.27
CA ASN A 109 22.78 25.46 10.52
C ASN A 109 22.24 25.75 9.13
N LEU A 110 22.73 25.04 8.15
CA LEU A 110 22.21 25.03 6.79
C LEU A 110 22.32 23.62 6.25
N THR A 111 21.19 23.04 5.90
CA THR A 111 21.09 21.66 5.40
C THR A 111 20.27 21.65 4.11
N ALA A 112 20.81 21.05 3.05
CA ALA A 112 20.09 20.76 1.82
C ALA A 112 19.70 19.29 1.79
N ARG A 113 18.49 18.99 1.31
CA ARG A 113 17.96 17.62 1.18
C ARG A 113 17.42 17.39 -0.21
N LEU A 114 17.62 16.17 -0.71
CA LEU A 114 17.03 15.71 -1.96
C LEU A 114 16.69 14.24 -1.81
N SER A 115 15.50 13.87 -2.23
CA SER A 115 15.10 12.48 -2.27
C SER A 115 14.21 12.16 -3.47
N TYR A 116 14.28 10.91 -3.88
CA TYR A 116 13.35 10.29 -4.82
C TYR A 116 12.84 8.98 -4.24
N GLY A 117 11.57 8.68 -4.44
CA GLY A 117 11.00 7.42 -4.02
C GLY A 117 9.85 6.96 -4.89
N GLU A 118 9.71 5.64 -4.98
CA GLU A 118 8.60 4.98 -5.65
C GLU A 118 7.68 4.35 -4.62
N LEU A 119 6.37 4.53 -4.82
CA LEU A 119 5.30 3.91 -4.06
C LEU A 119 4.48 3.01 -4.96
N GLY A 120 4.21 1.78 -4.50
CA GLY A 120 3.33 0.83 -5.16
C GLY A 120 1.90 0.89 -4.60
N ASN A 121 0.92 0.71 -5.49
CA ASN A 121 -0.47 0.55 -5.11
C ASN A 121 -1.04 -0.69 -5.80
N ASP A 122 -1.59 -1.63 -5.03
CA ASP A 122 -2.26 -2.84 -5.51
C ASP A 122 -3.79 -2.77 -5.37
N SER A 123 -4.33 -1.62 -4.94
CA SER A 123 -5.76 -1.44 -4.68
C SER A 123 -6.55 -1.17 -5.96
N ILE A 124 -6.88 -2.23 -6.69
CA ILE A 124 -7.59 -2.20 -7.97
C ILE A 124 -9.11 -2.42 -7.84
N GLY A 125 -9.66 -2.37 -6.61
CA GLY A 125 -11.10 -2.56 -6.36
C GLY A 125 -11.58 -4.01 -6.39
N SER A 126 -10.74 -4.98 -6.76
CA SER A 126 -11.05 -6.41 -6.77
C SER A 126 -9.87 -7.22 -6.24
N TYR A 127 -10.17 -8.37 -5.60
CA TYR A 127 -9.15 -9.34 -5.21
C TYR A 127 -8.80 -10.33 -6.33
N TYR A 128 -9.61 -10.37 -7.40
CA TYR A 128 -9.55 -11.42 -8.41
C TYR A 128 -9.71 -10.89 -9.84
N ALA A 129 -9.32 -9.63 -10.10
CA ALA A 129 -9.49 -9.01 -11.42
C ALA A 129 -8.79 -9.77 -12.58
N TRP A 130 -7.80 -10.60 -12.25
CA TRP A 130 -7.09 -11.45 -13.20
C TRP A 130 -7.86 -12.69 -13.65
N GLN A 131 -9.03 -13.01 -13.01
CA GLN A 131 -9.88 -14.17 -13.32
C GLN A 131 -11.15 -13.76 -14.05
N SER A 132 -11.70 -14.68 -14.85
CA SER A 132 -13.08 -14.55 -15.33
C SER A 132 -14.05 -14.96 -14.25
N PHE A 133 -15.16 -14.23 -14.13
CA PHE A 133 -16.26 -14.59 -13.26
C PHE A 133 -17.48 -15.01 -14.03
N TYR A 134 -18.28 -15.87 -13.40
CA TYR A 134 -19.54 -16.36 -13.92
C TYR A 134 -20.66 -15.99 -12.95
N ASP A 135 -21.76 -15.49 -13.47
CA ASP A 135 -23.02 -15.39 -12.76
C ASP A 135 -23.77 -16.72 -12.88
N LEU A 136 -24.04 -17.32 -11.74
CA LEU A 136 -24.69 -18.63 -11.63
C LEU A 136 -26.20 -18.52 -11.39
N THR A 137 -26.78 -17.32 -11.46
CA THR A 137 -28.21 -17.07 -11.22
C THR A 137 -29.09 -17.39 -12.44
N TYR A 138 -28.50 -17.68 -13.59
CA TYR A 138 -29.19 -18.01 -14.81
C TYR A 138 -29.58 -19.50 -14.84
N ALA A 139 -30.71 -19.81 -14.22
CA ALA A 139 -31.27 -21.16 -14.26
C ALA A 139 -32.41 -21.22 -15.27
N ASN A 140 -32.51 -22.35 -16.04
CA ASN A 140 -33.65 -22.66 -16.85
C ASN A 140 -34.42 -23.80 -16.18
N ALA A 141 -35.54 -23.47 -15.54
CA ALA A 141 -36.33 -24.36 -14.71
C ALA A 141 -35.49 -25.10 -13.65
N THR A 142 -35.19 -26.37 -13.83
CA THR A 142 -34.39 -27.19 -12.91
C THR A 142 -32.92 -27.27 -13.29
N ASN A 143 -32.51 -26.68 -14.41
CA ASN A 143 -31.13 -26.74 -14.88
C ASN A 143 -30.35 -25.51 -14.47
N PRO A 144 -29.25 -25.65 -13.70
CA PRO A 144 -28.39 -24.53 -13.38
C PRO A 144 -27.70 -23.99 -14.65
N GLY A 145 -27.64 -22.68 -14.78
CA GLY A 145 -26.98 -22.00 -15.89
C GLY A 145 -25.93 -21.03 -15.37
N ALA A 146 -24.94 -20.73 -16.21
CA ALA A 146 -23.87 -19.79 -15.93
C ALA A 146 -23.62 -18.88 -17.13
N LEU A 147 -23.48 -17.59 -16.88
CA LEU A 147 -23.04 -16.61 -17.86
C LEU A 147 -21.75 -15.92 -17.39
N VAL A 148 -20.87 -15.62 -18.33
CA VAL A 148 -19.67 -14.83 -18.02
C VAL A 148 -20.10 -13.44 -17.58
N SER A 149 -19.78 -13.05 -16.34
CA SER A 149 -20.08 -11.73 -15.78
C SER A 149 -18.92 -10.74 -15.91
N SER A 150 -17.68 -11.26 -15.95
CA SER A 150 -16.50 -10.46 -16.26
C SER A 150 -15.42 -11.32 -16.95
N LEU A 151 -14.66 -10.69 -17.84
CA LEU A 151 -13.52 -11.32 -18.48
C LEU A 151 -12.28 -11.21 -17.62
N ALA A 152 -11.40 -12.20 -17.70
CA ALA A 152 -10.09 -12.17 -17.08
C ALA A 152 -9.24 -11.02 -17.65
N ASN A 153 -8.48 -10.38 -16.79
CA ASN A 153 -7.42 -9.47 -17.20
C ASN A 153 -6.10 -9.84 -16.47
N PRO A 154 -5.34 -10.80 -17.03
CA PRO A 154 -4.10 -11.25 -16.41
C PRO A 154 -2.98 -10.19 -16.43
N ASP A 155 -3.10 -9.14 -17.26
CA ASP A 155 -2.10 -8.10 -17.42
C ASP A 155 -2.18 -7.00 -16.35
N VAL A 156 -3.19 -7.05 -15.49
CA VAL A 156 -3.30 -6.12 -14.36
C VAL A 156 -2.10 -6.31 -13.42
N SER A 157 -1.45 -5.21 -13.10
CA SER A 157 -0.24 -5.16 -12.28
C SER A 157 -0.25 -3.96 -11.34
N TRP A 158 0.84 -3.81 -10.59
CA TRP A 158 1.06 -2.70 -9.68
C TRP A 158 1.01 -1.33 -10.38
N GLU A 159 0.26 -0.41 -9.78
CA GLU A 159 0.39 1.01 -10.08
C GLU A 159 1.62 1.55 -9.35
N LYS A 160 2.49 2.27 -10.07
CA LYS A 160 3.68 2.90 -9.51
C LYS A 160 3.59 4.41 -9.57
N LYS A 161 3.88 5.05 -8.45
CA LYS A 161 3.98 6.51 -8.36
C LYS A 161 5.35 6.90 -7.85
N GLY A 162 6.12 7.61 -8.70
CA GLY A 162 7.40 8.21 -8.32
C GLY A 162 7.22 9.65 -7.88
N SER A 163 7.98 10.06 -6.86
CA SER A 163 7.99 11.45 -6.37
C SER A 163 9.38 11.93 -6.03
N TRP A 164 9.64 13.19 -6.32
CA TRP A 164 10.82 13.94 -5.89
C TRP A 164 10.46 14.86 -4.73
N ASN A 165 11.38 14.98 -3.79
CA ASN A 165 11.30 15.97 -2.74
C ASN A 165 12.66 16.65 -2.60
N ALA A 166 12.68 17.99 -2.58
CA ALA A 166 13.87 18.78 -2.38
C ALA A 166 13.58 19.84 -1.30
N GLY A 167 14.50 20.02 -0.37
CA GLY A 167 14.30 20.97 0.72
C GLY A 167 15.61 21.60 1.18
N ILE A 168 15.47 22.79 1.75
CA ILE A 168 16.54 23.53 2.42
C ILE A 168 16.04 23.94 3.79
N GLU A 169 16.83 23.62 4.81
CA GLU A 169 16.59 24.05 6.20
C GLU A 169 17.73 24.95 6.65
N GLY A 170 17.37 26.10 7.22
CA GLY A 170 18.34 27.04 7.76
C GLY A 170 17.96 27.50 9.18
N ALA A 171 18.97 27.60 10.08
CA ALA A 171 18.89 28.26 11.35
C ALA A 171 19.90 29.41 11.36
N PHE A 172 19.45 30.59 11.76
CA PHE A 172 20.20 31.84 11.65
C PHE A 172 20.15 32.63 12.94
N PHE A 173 21.18 33.49 13.16
CA PHE A 173 21.26 34.45 14.26
C PHE A 173 21.07 33.78 15.64
N HIS A 174 21.92 32.80 15.97
CA HIS A 174 21.85 32.01 17.20
C HIS A 174 20.49 31.31 17.38
N LYS A 175 19.97 30.77 16.25
CA LYS A 175 18.69 30.03 16.15
C LYS A 175 17.44 30.87 16.41
N VAL A 176 17.57 32.21 16.33
CA VAL A 176 16.42 33.14 16.45
C VAL A 176 15.48 32.98 15.25
N LEU A 177 16.02 32.74 14.05
CA LEU A 177 15.24 32.52 12.82
C LEU A 177 15.48 31.13 12.32
N ASN A 178 14.40 30.36 12.16
CA ASN A 178 14.43 29.05 11.51
C ASN A 178 13.53 29.09 10.28
N LEU A 179 14.07 28.68 9.12
CA LEU A 179 13.36 28.64 7.85
C LEU A 179 13.47 27.23 7.26
N THR A 180 12.36 26.73 6.74
CA THR A 180 12.30 25.50 5.96
C THR A 180 11.57 25.82 4.65
N LEU A 181 12.17 25.41 3.53
CA LEU A 181 11.61 25.48 2.19
C LEU A 181 11.61 24.07 1.61
N GLU A 182 10.44 23.61 1.18
CA GLU A 182 10.24 22.31 0.52
C GLU A 182 9.52 22.49 -0.83
#